data_bdf977ff0cb08cc82d86ba6a18f58ecb
#
_entry.id   bdf977ff0cb08cc82d86ba6a18f58ecb
#
_cell.length_a   1.000
_cell.length_b   1.000
_cell.length_c   1.000
_cell.angle_alpha   90.00
_cell.angle_beta   90.00
_cell.angle_gamma   90.00
#
_symmetry.space_group_name_H-M   'P 1'
#
loop_
_entity.id
_entity.type
_entity.pdbx_description
1 polymer ?
#
loop_
_entity_poly.entity_id
_entity_poly.type
_entity_poly.pdbx_seq_one_letter_code
_entity_poly.pdbx_strand_id
1 'polypeptide(L)'
;MTDVATAGNVRELEFSDLYLGHPELRDRLSDVPGAVSNPLPAGPALREDLARLTDACLAQRARAPADCEFKVAYDGATYRVSTMPAQGGDVFVVRRIAAAVHTLAELGIPQAYIRRMMLRGLSGLFIVSGAIKSGKTMTAGAMLRDRLCVHGGVAVTGENPIELPLQGIHGHGLCFQTVLPCEPGNLAQAMRNIMRWRAGTILIGEIRDEESATELLKASFNGYLVITTMLAEDVVQTVTRLNALLNERRGPGNARALLADGLLGVLHQQMVGGVRQAPKLETEFLFLKDAPATRSVLRQGEFELLTTEIRRQMTGMIGEHATARRLAPD
;
A
#
# COMPACT_ATOMS: atom_id res chain seq x y z
N MET A 1 -14.37 22.95 5.58
CA MET A 1 -13.85 22.14 6.68
C MET A 1 -14.84 22.23 7.82
N THR A 2 -15.49 21.13 8.16
CA THR A 2 -16.45 21.09 9.27
C THR A 2 -15.66 21.23 10.57
N ASP A 3 -16.08 22.17 11.43
CA ASP A 3 -15.42 22.36 12.74
C ASP A 3 -15.68 21.12 13.60
N VAL A 4 -14.60 20.51 14.11
CA VAL A 4 -14.68 19.29 14.94
C VAL A 4 -15.58 19.50 16.18
N ALA A 5 -15.72 20.75 16.64
CA ALA A 5 -16.59 21.07 17.76
C ALA A 5 -18.09 20.99 17.43
N THR A 6 -18.46 21.06 16.16
CA THR A 6 -19.85 21.11 15.69
C THR A 6 -20.28 19.88 14.89
N ALA A 7 -19.34 19.02 14.49
CA ALA A 7 -19.66 17.81 13.76
C ALA A 7 -20.51 16.86 14.63
N GLY A 8 -21.68 16.50 14.12
CA GLY A 8 -22.58 15.55 14.79
C GLY A 8 -22.37 14.10 14.37
N ASN A 9 -21.52 13.86 13.37
CA ASN A 9 -21.30 12.53 12.78
C ASN A 9 -19.83 12.31 12.46
N VAL A 10 -19.29 11.13 12.78
CA VAL A 10 -17.91 10.69 12.50
C VAL A 10 -17.60 10.72 11.00
N ARG A 11 -18.59 10.49 10.15
CA ARG A 11 -18.43 10.53 8.69
C ARG A 11 -18.01 11.89 8.15
N GLU A 12 -18.39 12.98 8.82
CA GLU A 12 -18.10 14.36 8.41
C GLU A 12 -16.67 14.79 8.73
N LEU A 13 -15.97 14.03 9.57
CA LEU A 13 -14.63 14.34 10.05
C LEU A 13 -13.56 13.65 9.22
N GLU A 14 -12.43 14.35 9.04
CA GLU A 14 -11.19 13.77 8.55
C GLU A 14 -10.29 13.42 9.74
N PHE A 15 -9.86 12.17 9.82
CA PHE A 15 -8.96 11.66 10.86
C PHE A 15 -8.25 10.40 10.35
N SER A 16 -7.11 10.05 10.96
CA SER A 16 -6.42 8.79 10.68
C SER A 16 -7.00 7.64 11.47
N ASP A 17 -7.07 7.81 12.79
CA ASP A 17 -7.51 6.77 13.72
C ASP A 17 -8.45 7.36 14.76
N LEU A 18 -9.50 6.62 15.09
CA LEU A 18 -10.41 6.92 16.20
C LEU A 18 -10.23 5.83 17.27
N TYR A 19 -9.89 6.25 18.47
CA TYR A 19 -9.77 5.40 19.66
C TYR A 19 -11.10 5.44 20.41
N LEU A 20 -11.79 4.31 20.45
CA LEU A 20 -13.21 4.23 20.79
C LEU A 20 -13.48 3.18 21.87
N GLY A 21 -14.38 3.49 22.80
CA GLY A 21 -15.03 2.52 23.68
C GLY A 21 -14.29 2.14 24.96
N HIS A 22 -13.20 2.84 25.35
CA HIS A 22 -12.59 2.61 26.65
C HIS A 22 -13.51 3.09 27.79
N PRO A 23 -13.74 2.28 28.82
CA PRO A 23 -14.73 2.62 29.85
C PRO A 23 -14.37 3.87 30.68
N GLU A 24 -13.10 4.15 30.89
CA GLU A 24 -12.61 5.25 31.73
C GLU A 24 -12.04 6.44 30.94
N LEU A 25 -11.68 6.24 29.67
CA LEU A 25 -11.05 7.27 28.82
C LEU A 25 -12.06 7.78 27.79
N ARG A 26 -12.01 9.07 27.51
CA ARG A 26 -12.81 9.66 26.44
C ARG A 26 -12.29 9.20 25.07
N ASP A 27 -13.18 9.00 24.14
CA ASP A 27 -12.88 8.74 22.74
C ASP A 27 -12.03 9.87 22.14
N ARG A 28 -11.09 9.53 21.27
CA ARG A 28 -10.12 10.46 20.69
C ARG A 28 -9.89 10.18 19.21
N LEU A 29 -9.67 11.25 18.45
CA LEU A 29 -9.35 11.21 17.03
C LEU A 29 -7.91 11.67 16.80
N SER A 30 -7.13 10.93 16.01
CA SER A 30 -5.77 11.33 15.64
C SER A 30 -5.71 11.96 14.25
N ASP A 31 -4.73 12.84 14.09
CA ASP A 31 -4.40 13.51 12.83
C ASP A 31 -5.59 14.26 12.20
N VAL A 32 -6.38 14.90 13.03
CA VAL A 32 -7.48 15.76 12.60
C VAL A 32 -6.91 17.09 12.08
N PRO A 33 -7.21 17.48 10.82
CA PRO A 33 -6.68 18.73 10.25
C PRO A 33 -7.06 19.96 11.07
N GLY A 34 -6.06 20.77 11.44
CA GLY A 34 -6.28 22.00 12.21
C GLY A 34 -6.55 21.82 13.72
N ALA A 35 -6.44 20.58 14.22
CA ALA A 35 -6.65 20.29 15.64
C ALA A 35 -5.60 20.94 16.54
N VAL A 36 -6.01 21.36 17.73
CA VAL A 36 -5.13 21.98 18.75
C VAL A 36 -4.31 20.94 19.53
N SER A 37 -4.72 19.66 19.47
CA SER A 37 -4.01 18.54 20.09
C SER A 37 -4.10 17.28 19.24
N ASN A 38 -3.12 16.38 19.37
CA ASN A 38 -3.13 15.06 18.72
C ASN A 38 -2.74 13.99 19.76
N PRO A 39 -3.65 13.06 20.11
CA PRO A 39 -5.02 12.93 19.61
C PRO A 39 -5.99 13.95 20.23
N LEU A 40 -6.97 14.37 19.44
CA LEU A 40 -8.02 15.31 19.84
C LEU A 40 -9.14 14.58 20.58
N PRO A 41 -9.60 15.03 21.76
CA PRO A 41 -10.78 14.49 22.41
C PRO A 41 -12.03 14.69 21.54
N ALA A 42 -12.87 13.67 21.44
CA ALA A 42 -14.15 13.75 20.75
C ALA A 42 -15.08 14.76 21.43
N GLY A 43 -15.70 15.63 20.63
CA GLY A 43 -16.64 16.64 21.10
C GLY A 43 -17.95 16.04 21.61
N PRO A 44 -18.72 16.76 22.44
CA PRO A 44 -19.98 16.28 22.97
C PRO A 44 -21.03 16.00 21.89
N ALA A 45 -20.99 16.69 20.75
CA ALA A 45 -21.91 16.50 19.63
C ALA A 45 -21.76 15.10 18.99
N LEU A 46 -20.58 14.49 19.07
CA LEU A 46 -20.30 13.15 18.51
C LEU A 46 -20.75 12.00 19.44
N ARG A 47 -21.12 12.28 20.70
CA ARG A 47 -21.33 11.24 21.72
C ARG A 47 -22.32 10.15 21.29
N GLU A 48 -23.46 10.53 20.75
CA GLU A 48 -24.48 9.56 20.32
C GLU A 48 -24.02 8.74 19.10
N ASP A 49 -23.32 9.38 18.17
CA ASP A 49 -22.81 8.74 16.98
C ASP A 49 -21.70 7.74 17.32
N LEU A 50 -20.78 8.10 18.21
CA LEU A 50 -19.73 7.23 18.72
C LEU A 50 -20.28 6.05 19.51
N ALA A 51 -21.32 6.25 20.31
CA ALA A 51 -21.99 5.16 21.02
C ALA A 51 -22.56 4.12 20.03
N ARG A 52 -23.27 4.57 18.98
CA ARG A 52 -23.80 3.68 17.95
C ARG A 52 -22.68 2.95 17.18
N LEU A 53 -21.58 3.62 16.89
CA LEU A 53 -20.42 2.99 16.25
C LEU A 53 -19.77 1.95 17.19
N THR A 54 -19.68 2.23 18.49
CA THR A 54 -19.22 1.27 19.51
C THR A 54 -20.08 0.02 19.54
N ASP A 55 -21.39 0.18 19.56
CA ASP A 55 -22.33 -0.96 19.52
C ASP A 55 -22.16 -1.80 18.26
N ALA A 56 -21.95 -1.15 17.10
CA ALA A 56 -21.67 -1.85 15.84
C ALA A 56 -20.34 -2.62 15.89
N CYS A 57 -19.30 -2.08 16.50
CA CYS A 57 -18.01 -2.75 16.72
C CYS A 57 -18.18 -3.97 17.64
N LEU A 58 -18.89 -3.81 18.77
CA LEU A 58 -19.17 -4.89 19.71
C LEU A 58 -19.97 -6.03 19.06
N ALA A 59 -21.00 -5.68 18.28
CA ALA A 59 -21.82 -6.66 17.58
C ALA A 59 -20.99 -7.47 16.54
N GLN A 60 -20.08 -6.81 15.83
CA GLN A 60 -19.21 -7.48 14.85
C GLN A 60 -18.16 -8.36 15.53
N ARG A 61 -17.55 -7.88 16.62
CA ARG A 61 -16.59 -8.65 17.43
C ARG A 61 -17.23 -9.91 18.01
N ALA A 62 -18.48 -9.83 18.46
CA ALA A 62 -19.20 -10.99 19.00
C ALA A 62 -19.41 -12.11 17.96
N ARG A 63 -19.44 -11.78 16.66
CA ARG A 63 -19.57 -12.77 15.57
C ARG A 63 -18.25 -13.49 15.25
N ALA A 64 -17.11 -12.83 15.49
CA ALA A 64 -15.78 -13.36 15.22
C ALA A 64 -14.82 -13.03 16.41
N PRO A 65 -14.98 -13.69 17.57
CA PRO A 65 -14.25 -13.33 18.79
C PRO A 65 -12.73 -13.54 18.70
N ALA A 66 -12.26 -14.41 17.79
CA ALA A 66 -10.86 -14.71 17.60
C ALA A 66 -10.13 -13.66 16.72
N ASP A 67 -10.88 -12.84 15.98
CA ASP A 67 -10.31 -11.86 15.09
C ASP A 67 -9.93 -10.59 15.84
N CYS A 68 -8.63 -10.29 15.89
CA CYS A 68 -8.14 -9.02 16.44
C CYS A 68 -8.47 -7.82 15.53
N GLU A 69 -8.76 -8.09 14.26
CA GLU A 69 -9.12 -7.08 13.26
C GLU A 69 -10.35 -7.51 12.45
N PHE A 70 -11.29 -6.58 12.23
CA PHE A 70 -12.51 -6.83 11.49
C PHE A 70 -12.99 -5.55 10.78
N LYS A 71 -14.00 -5.69 9.92
CA LYS A 71 -14.63 -4.56 9.23
C LYS A 71 -16.01 -4.28 9.80
N VAL A 72 -16.34 -3.00 9.92
CA VAL A 72 -17.66 -2.52 10.31
C VAL A 72 -18.18 -1.59 9.23
N ALA A 73 -19.37 -1.89 8.69
CA ALA A 73 -20.13 -0.96 7.86
C ALA A 73 -20.99 -0.10 8.78
N TYR A 74 -20.80 1.21 8.74
CA TYR A 74 -21.53 2.15 9.59
C TYR A 74 -21.75 3.47 8.84
N ASP A 75 -22.97 3.95 8.83
CA ASP A 75 -23.41 5.20 8.19
C ASP A 75 -22.87 5.43 6.77
N GLY A 76 -23.00 4.39 5.92
CA GLY A 76 -22.56 4.43 4.51
C GLY A 76 -21.06 4.45 4.30
N ALA A 77 -20.26 4.29 5.34
CA ALA A 77 -18.81 4.12 5.28
C ALA A 77 -18.40 2.73 5.81
N THR A 78 -17.25 2.25 5.39
CA THR A 78 -16.64 1.02 5.92
C THR A 78 -15.43 1.41 6.76
N TYR A 79 -15.35 0.82 7.94
CA TYR A 79 -14.25 1.04 8.86
C TYR A 79 -13.51 -0.28 9.10
N ARG A 80 -12.18 -0.21 9.15
CA ARG A 80 -11.30 -1.23 9.70
C ARG A 80 -11.22 -1.00 11.20
N VAL A 81 -11.42 -2.03 11.99
CA VAL A 81 -11.39 -1.97 13.44
C VAL A 81 -10.39 -2.98 13.96
N SER A 82 -9.43 -2.51 14.75
CA SER A 82 -8.50 -3.36 15.51
C SER A 82 -8.87 -3.28 16.98
N THR A 83 -8.87 -4.39 17.70
CA THR A 83 -9.05 -4.41 19.14
C THR A 83 -7.69 -4.32 19.83
N MET A 84 -7.49 -3.28 20.64
CA MET A 84 -6.31 -3.08 21.45
C MET A 84 -6.63 -3.37 22.92
N PRO A 85 -6.07 -4.43 23.51
CA PRO A 85 -6.17 -4.65 24.96
C PRO A 85 -5.48 -3.52 25.71
N ALA A 86 -6.19 -2.84 26.60
CA ALA A 86 -5.65 -1.76 27.41
C ALA A 86 -5.97 -2.01 28.90
N GLN A 87 -5.23 -1.32 29.80
CA GLN A 87 -5.54 -1.37 31.23
C GLN A 87 -6.90 -0.72 31.48
N GLY A 88 -7.80 -1.43 32.14
CA GLY A 88 -9.17 -0.96 32.43
C GLY A 88 -10.21 -1.39 31.39
N GLY A 89 -9.81 -1.82 30.19
CA GLY A 89 -10.74 -2.32 29.17
C GLY A 89 -10.18 -2.22 27.76
N ASP A 90 -10.81 -2.90 26.83
CA ASP A 90 -10.40 -2.89 25.42
C ASP A 90 -10.76 -1.57 24.74
N VAL A 91 -9.93 -1.20 23.78
CA VAL A 91 -10.14 -0.04 22.90
C VAL A 91 -10.28 -0.51 21.46
N PHE A 92 -11.28 -0.02 20.77
CA PHE A 92 -11.36 -0.16 19.33
C PHE A 92 -10.56 0.95 18.65
N VAL A 93 -9.57 0.58 17.85
CA VAL A 93 -8.85 1.49 16.95
C VAL A 93 -9.53 1.43 15.60
N VAL A 94 -10.28 2.48 15.28
CA VAL A 94 -11.17 2.53 14.11
C VAL A 94 -10.56 3.43 13.04
N ARG A 95 -10.37 2.88 11.85
CA ARG A 95 -9.85 3.59 10.69
C ARG A 95 -10.83 3.53 9.53
N ARG A 96 -11.12 4.65 8.89
CA ARG A 96 -11.98 4.66 7.71
C ARG A 96 -11.26 4.03 6.53
N ILE A 97 -11.92 3.10 5.85
CA ILE A 97 -11.46 2.57 4.56
C ILE A 97 -11.81 3.59 3.49
N ALA A 98 -10.89 3.86 2.57
CA ALA A 98 -11.12 4.77 1.46
C ALA A 98 -12.36 4.35 0.65
N ALA A 99 -13.19 5.32 0.27
CA ALA A 99 -14.41 5.04 -0.50
C ALA A 99 -14.12 4.66 -1.96
N ALA A 100 -12.97 5.08 -2.49
CA ALA A 100 -12.53 4.79 -3.84
C ALA A 100 -11.00 4.71 -3.91
N VAL A 101 -10.52 4.06 -4.96
CA VAL A 101 -9.09 4.04 -5.29
C VAL A 101 -8.82 5.13 -6.31
N HIS A 102 -7.90 6.03 -5.99
CA HIS A 102 -7.45 7.08 -6.91
C HIS A 102 -6.66 6.50 -8.08
N THR A 103 -6.53 7.25 -9.16
CA THR A 103 -5.57 6.97 -10.23
C THR A 103 -4.15 7.36 -9.80
N LEU A 104 -3.14 6.78 -10.45
CA LEU A 104 -1.75 7.19 -10.23
C LEU A 104 -1.53 8.69 -10.50
N ALA A 105 -2.25 9.25 -11.48
CA ALA A 105 -2.17 10.66 -11.84
C ALA A 105 -2.77 11.57 -10.74
N GLU A 106 -3.93 11.21 -10.19
CA GLU A 106 -4.58 11.92 -9.07
C GLU A 106 -3.72 11.89 -7.80
N LEU A 107 -2.94 10.83 -7.59
CA LEU A 107 -1.98 10.73 -6.49
C LEU A 107 -0.72 11.59 -6.70
N GLY A 108 -0.57 12.22 -7.87
CA GLY A 108 0.60 13.05 -8.17
C GLY A 108 1.84 12.27 -8.59
N ILE A 109 1.72 11.00 -8.97
CA ILE A 109 2.82 10.21 -9.51
C ILE A 109 3.26 10.81 -10.86
N PRO A 110 4.56 11.07 -11.07
CA PRO A 110 5.06 11.65 -12.31
C PRO A 110 4.64 10.85 -13.55
N GLN A 111 4.17 11.54 -14.58
CA GLN A 111 3.66 10.91 -15.80
C GLN A 111 4.70 10.00 -16.50
N ALA A 112 5.98 10.33 -16.36
CA ALA A 112 7.07 9.51 -16.87
C ALA A 112 7.15 8.13 -16.18
N TYR A 113 6.90 8.08 -14.87
CA TYR A 113 6.85 6.81 -14.11
C TYR A 113 5.59 6.03 -14.45
N ILE A 114 4.44 6.72 -14.55
CA ILE A 114 3.17 6.09 -14.95
C ILE A 114 3.34 5.37 -16.29
N ARG A 115 3.96 6.01 -17.30
CA ARG A 115 4.21 5.35 -18.59
C ARG A 115 4.99 4.06 -18.47
N ARG A 116 6.02 4.00 -17.60
CA ARG A 116 6.80 2.77 -17.37
C ARG A 116 5.98 1.70 -16.64
N MET A 117 5.23 2.11 -15.60
CA MET A 117 4.36 1.21 -14.83
C MET A 117 3.19 0.65 -15.66
N MET A 118 2.81 1.36 -16.73
CA MET A 118 1.69 1.01 -17.62
C MET A 118 2.13 0.31 -18.90
N LEU A 119 3.39 -0.09 -19.06
CA LEU A 119 3.81 -0.89 -20.22
C LEU A 119 3.07 -2.24 -20.26
N ARG A 120 2.75 -2.72 -21.47
CA ARG A 120 2.16 -4.05 -21.66
C ARG A 120 3.18 -5.17 -21.36
N GLY A 121 2.68 -6.33 -20.96
CA GLY A 121 3.50 -7.52 -20.77
C GLY A 121 4.53 -7.38 -19.66
N LEU A 122 4.28 -6.55 -18.63
CA LEU A 122 5.13 -6.51 -17.46
C LEU A 122 4.98 -7.80 -16.65
N SER A 123 6.11 -8.35 -16.24
CA SER A 123 6.23 -9.42 -15.25
C SER A 123 7.39 -9.10 -14.32
N GLY A 124 7.34 -9.64 -13.12
CA GLY A 124 8.34 -9.33 -12.09
C GLY A 124 7.72 -8.73 -10.84
N LEU A 125 8.54 -8.53 -9.83
CA LEU A 125 8.16 -7.93 -8.55
C LEU A 125 8.28 -6.41 -8.63
N PHE A 126 7.17 -5.69 -8.43
CA PHE A 126 7.14 -4.23 -8.31
C PHE A 126 6.81 -3.84 -6.87
N ILE A 127 7.67 -3.03 -6.27
CA ILE A 127 7.54 -2.62 -4.86
C ILE A 127 7.23 -1.14 -4.77
N VAL A 128 6.18 -0.79 -4.02
CA VAL A 128 5.94 0.58 -3.57
C VAL A 128 6.46 0.70 -2.14
N SER A 129 7.50 1.51 -1.93
CA SER A 129 8.12 1.66 -0.61
C SER A 129 7.95 3.06 -0.03
N GLY A 130 8.17 3.21 1.26
CA GLY A 130 8.08 4.47 2.00
C GLY A 130 7.78 4.27 3.47
N ALA A 131 7.74 5.36 4.23
CA ALA A 131 7.41 5.37 5.66
C ALA A 131 5.95 4.96 5.94
N ILE A 132 5.62 4.74 7.20
CA ILE A 132 4.23 4.57 7.66
C ILE A 132 3.43 5.81 7.27
N LYS A 133 2.17 5.62 6.80
CA LYS A 133 1.27 6.71 6.35
C LYS A 133 1.74 7.47 5.09
N SER A 134 2.74 6.98 4.34
CA SER A 134 3.17 7.62 3.08
C SER A 134 2.25 7.34 1.87
N GLY A 135 1.17 6.56 2.03
CA GLY A 135 0.22 6.26 0.96
C GLY A 135 0.59 5.06 0.08
N LYS A 136 1.55 4.22 0.46
CA LYS A 136 2.02 3.03 -0.30
C LYS A 136 0.89 2.15 -0.82
N THR A 137 -0.01 1.75 0.08
CA THR A 137 -1.15 0.87 -0.25
C THR A 137 -2.03 1.51 -1.32
N MET A 138 -2.31 2.82 -1.20
CA MET A 138 -3.09 3.55 -2.19
C MET A 138 -2.41 3.56 -3.56
N THR A 139 -1.11 3.81 -3.62
CA THR A 139 -0.33 3.82 -4.87
C THR A 139 -0.25 2.42 -5.50
N ALA A 140 -0.05 1.38 -4.69
CA ALA A 140 -0.05 -0.02 -5.18
C ALA A 140 -1.43 -0.40 -5.74
N GLY A 141 -2.50 -0.05 -5.05
CA GLY A 141 -3.89 -0.24 -5.51
C GLY A 141 -4.22 0.57 -6.76
N ALA A 142 -3.76 1.82 -6.83
CA ALA A 142 -3.91 2.68 -8.02
C ALA A 142 -3.22 2.07 -9.24
N MET A 143 -2.00 1.55 -9.08
CA MET A 143 -1.29 0.87 -10.17
C MET A 143 -2.07 -0.34 -10.69
N LEU A 144 -2.59 -1.18 -9.78
CA LEU A 144 -3.39 -2.34 -10.16
C LEU A 144 -4.66 -1.91 -10.89
N ARG A 145 -5.43 -0.97 -10.32
CA ARG A 145 -6.67 -0.43 -10.90
C ARG A 145 -6.43 0.15 -12.30
N ASP A 146 -5.44 1.05 -12.44
CA ASP A 146 -5.16 1.71 -13.72
C ASP A 146 -4.73 0.70 -14.78
N ARG A 147 -3.95 -0.33 -14.41
CA ARG A 147 -3.59 -1.42 -15.32
C ARG A 147 -4.80 -2.22 -15.78
N LEU A 148 -5.72 -2.56 -14.87
CA LEU A 148 -6.98 -3.23 -15.23
C LEU A 148 -7.83 -2.38 -16.16
N CYS A 149 -7.94 -1.07 -15.89
CA CYS A 149 -8.68 -0.15 -16.76
C CYS A 149 -8.10 -0.09 -18.18
N VAL A 150 -6.77 -0.08 -18.33
CA VAL A 150 -6.08 0.12 -19.63
C VAL A 150 -5.88 -1.20 -20.38
N HIS A 151 -5.49 -2.26 -19.68
CA HIS A 151 -5.07 -3.52 -20.31
C HIS A 151 -6.10 -4.65 -20.15
N GLY A 152 -7.08 -4.47 -19.29
CA GLY A 152 -8.02 -5.54 -18.94
C GLY A 152 -7.36 -6.67 -18.15
N GLY A 153 -7.93 -7.86 -18.24
CA GLY A 153 -7.44 -9.06 -17.59
C GLY A 153 -8.01 -9.24 -16.17
N VAL A 154 -7.44 -10.20 -15.44
CA VAL A 154 -7.84 -10.53 -14.07
C VAL A 154 -6.69 -10.25 -13.12
N ALA A 155 -7.02 -9.58 -12.03
CA ALA A 155 -6.13 -9.39 -10.90
C ALA A 155 -6.69 -10.08 -9.65
N VAL A 156 -5.79 -10.52 -8.77
CA VAL A 156 -6.13 -11.01 -7.43
C VAL A 156 -5.33 -10.23 -6.41
N THR A 157 -5.98 -9.78 -5.34
CA THR A 157 -5.26 -9.24 -4.19
C THR A 157 -5.25 -10.25 -3.05
N GLY A 158 -4.15 -10.28 -2.32
CA GLY A 158 -4.01 -10.99 -1.06
C GLY A 158 -3.61 -10.01 0.03
N GLU A 159 -4.53 -9.72 0.95
CA GLU A 159 -4.36 -8.67 1.95
C GLU A 159 -4.86 -9.15 3.31
N ASN A 160 -4.29 -8.62 4.38
CA ASN A 160 -4.83 -8.85 5.71
C ASN A 160 -4.52 -7.66 6.62
N PRO A 161 -5.55 -6.85 6.90
CA PRO A 161 -6.88 -6.86 6.27
C PRO A 161 -6.89 -6.21 4.89
N ILE A 162 -8.01 -6.32 4.15
CA ILE A 162 -8.24 -5.59 2.91
C ILE A 162 -8.45 -4.10 3.24
N GLU A 163 -7.61 -3.22 2.66
CA GLU A 163 -7.60 -1.78 2.96
C GLU A 163 -8.32 -0.92 1.91
N LEU A 164 -8.39 -1.37 0.66
CA LEU A 164 -8.94 -0.61 -0.46
C LEU A 164 -10.12 -1.34 -1.12
N PRO A 165 -11.09 -0.63 -1.70
CA PRO A 165 -12.22 -1.22 -2.42
C PRO A 165 -11.81 -1.56 -3.87
N LEU A 166 -11.00 -2.61 -4.05
CA LEU A 166 -10.56 -3.07 -5.38
C LEU A 166 -11.42 -4.19 -5.95
N GLN A 167 -12.33 -4.78 -5.15
CA GLN A 167 -13.22 -5.85 -5.62
C GLN A 167 -14.13 -5.38 -6.75
N GLY A 168 -14.14 -6.10 -7.88
CA GLY A 168 -15.08 -5.86 -8.96
C GLY A 168 -14.44 -5.44 -10.28
N ILE A 169 -15.23 -4.81 -11.13
CA ILE A 169 -14.85 -4.42 -12.49
C ILE A 169 -14.13 -3.07 -12.48
N HIS A 170 -13.01 -3.00 -13.18
CA HIS A 170 -12.23 -1.79 -13.42
C HIS A 170 -11.96 -1.65 -14.92
N GLY A 171 -12.72 -0.79 -15.60
CA GLY A 171 -12.66 -0.65 -17.05
C GLY A 171 -12.90 -1.98 -17.76
N HIS A 172 -11.90 -2.53 -18.42
CA HIS A 172 -11.96 -3.81 -19.12
C HIS A 172 -11.46 -4.99 -18.28
N GLY A 173 -11.04 -4.77 -17.04
CA GLY A 173 -10.47 -5.79 -16.15
C GLY A 173 -11.35 -6.08 -14.95
N LEU A 174 -10.99 -7.15 -14.24
CA LEU A 174 -11.69 -7.66 -13.07
C LEU A 174 -10.71 -7.91 -11.94
N CYS A 175 -11.04 -7.48 -10.73
CA CYS A 175 -10.26 -7.71 -9.51
C CYS A 175 -11.05 -8.58 -8.52
N PHE A 176 -10.40 -9.60 -7.98
CA PHE A 176 -10.87 -10.36 -6.83
C PHE A 176 -9.98 -10.08 -5.63
N GLN A 177 -10.59 -9.72 -4.49
CA GLN A 177 -9.87 -9.51 -3.24
C GLN A 177 -10.03 -10.73 -2.34
N THR A 178 -8.92 -11.25 -1.82
CA THR A 178 -8.91 -12.35 -0.85
C THR A 178 -8.18 -11.96 0.42
N VAL A 179 -8.64 -12.47 1.55
CA VAL A 179 -8.00 -12.27 2.84
C VAL A 179 -6.91 -13.32 3.00
N LEU A 180 -5.69 -12.88 3.30
CA LEU A 180 -4.58 -13.77 3.62
C LEU A 180 -4.69 -14.25 5.08
N PRO A 181 -4.29 -15.49 5.37
CA PRO A 181 -4.17 -15.97 6.74
C PRO A 181 -3.18 -15.12 7.55
N CYS A 182 -3.49 -14.85 8.82
CA CYS A 182 -2.60 -14.14 9.74
C CYS A 182 -1.44 -15.01 10.27
N GLU A 183 -1.61 -16.32 10.23
CA GLU A 183 -0.65 -17.26 10.82
C GLU A 183 0.63 -17.38 9.97
N PRO A 184 1.82 -17.36 10.60
CA PRO A 184 3.09 -17.58 9.92
C PRO A 184 3.10 -18.94 9.18
N GLY A 185 3.74 -18.99 8.01
CA GLY A 185 3.86 -20.22 7.21
C GLY A 185 2.70 -20.48 6.25
N ASN A 186 1.63 -19.71 6.30
CA ASN A 186 0.46 -19.91 5.42
C ASN A 186 0.52 -19.11 4.12
N LEU A 187 1.43 -18.14 3.99
CA LEU A 187 1.54 -17.33 2.78
C LEU A 187 1.92 -18.15 1.56
N ALA A 188 2.85 -19.11 1.68
CA ALA A 188 3.25 -19.97 0.59
C ALA A 188 2.07 -20.78 0.01
N GLN A 189 1.19 -21.28 0.89
CA GLN A 189 -0.02 -21.98 0.44
C GLN A 189 -1.01 -21.02 -0.22
N ALA A 190 -1.22 -19.84 0.35
CA ALA A 190 -2.08 -18.82 -0.23
C ALA A 190 -1.57 -18.38 -1.62
N MET A 191 -0.27 -18.16 -1.78
CA MET A 191 0.34 -17.84 -3.07
C MET A 191 0.18 -18.96 -4.09
N ARG A 192 0.35 -20.23 -3.70
CA ARG A 192 0.06 -21.36 -4.59
C ARG A 192 -1.39 -21.38 -5.07
N ASN A 193 -2.33 -21.05 -4.21
CA ASN A 193 -3.75 -20.96 -4.58
C ASN A 193 -4.01 -19.79 -5.55
N ILE A 194 -3.46 -18.61 -5.25
CA ILE A 194 -3.58 -17.41 -6.11
C ILE A 194 -3.01 -17.70 -7.51
N MET A 195 -1.87 -18.34 -7.61
CA MET A 195 -1.28 -18.71 -8.91
C MET A 195 -2.14 -19.71 -9.69
N ARG A 196 -2.86 -20.61 -9.02
CA ARG A 196 -3.81 -21.54 -9.68
C ARG A 196 -5.00 -20.82 -10.30
N TRP A 197 -5.39 -19.65 -9.78
CA TRP A 197 -6.49 -18.85 -10.35
C TRP A 197 -6.10 -18.10 -11.61
N ARG A 198 -4.84 -18.17 -12.04
CA ARG A 198 -4.30 -17.62 -13.29
C ARG A 198 -4.59 -16.12 -13.49
N ALA A 199 -4.59 -15.36 -12.43
CA ALA A 199 -4.62 -13.91 -12.50
C ALA A 199 -3.34 -13.40 -13.14
N GLY A 200 -3.41 -12.50 -14.09
CA GLY A 200 -2.20 -11.92 -14.73
C GLY A 200 -1.45 -10.95 -13.82
N THR A 201 -2.15 -10.34 -12.88
CA THR A 201 -1.60 -9.39 -11.90
C THR A 201 -1.98 -9.83 -10.48
N ILE A 202 -1.03 -9.79 -9.58
CA ILE A 202 -1.21 -10.14 -8.17
C ILE A 202 -0.78 -8.93 -7.33
N LEU A 203 -1.60 -8.51 -6.37
CA LEU A 203 -1.22 -7.52 -5.36
C LEU A 203 -1.20 -8.22 -4.00
N ILE A 204 -0.06 -8.15 -3.32
CA ILE A 204 0.09 -8.64 -1.94
C ILE A 204 0.41 -7.46 -1.04
N GLY A 205 -0.24 -7.38 0.10
CA GLY A 205 -0.20 -6.22 0.99
C GLY A 205 1.21 -5.71 1.27
N GLU A 206 2.02 -6.42 2.04
CA GLU A 206 3.34 -5.95 2.44
C GLU A 206 4.35 -7.09 2.60
N ILE A 207 5.61 -6.86 2.19
CA ILE A 207 6.75 -7.73 2.51
C ILE A 207 7.24 -7.40 3.91
N ARG A 208 7.17 -8.39 4.82
CA ARG A 208 7.60 -8.24 6.21
C ARG A 208 8.71 -9.20 6.62
N ASP A 209 8.80 -10.35 5.93
CA ASP A 209 9.65 -11.47 6.29
C ASP A 209 10.24 -12.19 5.06
N GLU A 210 11.09 -13.16 5.31
CA GLU A 210 11.77 -13.96 4.28
C GLU A 210 10.77 -14.79 3.45
N GLU A 211 9.74 -15.35 4.09
CA GLU A 211 8.72 -16.14 3.39
C GLU A 211 8.01 -15.31 2.34
N SER A 212 7.51 -14.11 2.71
CA SER A 212 6.85 -13.19 1.79
C SER A 212 7.77 -12.76 0.66
N ALA A 213 9.01 -12.36 0.96
CA ALA A 213 10.00 -11.97 -0.06
C ALA A 213 10.26 -13.10 -1.08
N THR A 214 10.42 -14.32 -0.58
CA THR A 214 10.68 -15.50 -1.42
C THR A 214 9.49 -15.88 -2.29
N GLU A 215 8.29 -15.96 -1.73
CA GLU A 215 7.11 -16.40 -2.48
C GLU A 215 6.68 -15.38 -3.54
N LEU A 216 6.82 -14.09 -3.27
CA LEU A 216 6.51 -13.05 -4.24
C LEU A 216 7.52 -13.06 -5.41
N LEU A 217 8.80 -13.26 -5.16
CA LEU A 217 9.78 -13.43 -6.22
C LEU A 217 9.55 -14.71 -7.02
N LYS A 218 9.20 -15.83 -6.40
CA LYS A 218 8.84 -17.05 -7.14
C LYS A 218 7.65 -16.80 -8.09
N ALA A 219 6.62 -16.09 -7.63
CA ALA A 219 5.49 -15.74 -8.49
C ALA A 219 5.94 -14.87 -9.68
N SER A 220 6.84 -13.92 -9.44
CA SER A 220 7.39 -13.05 -10.49
C SER A 220 8.14 -13.82 -11.58
N PHE A 221 8.87 -14.88 -11.23
CA PHE A 221 9.53 -15.77 -12.19
C PHE A 221 8.57 -16.61 -13.04
N ASN A 222 7.38 -16.88 -12.51
CA ASN A 222 6.33 -17.59 -13.24
C ASN A 222 5.55 -16.69 -14.22
N GLY A 223 6.05 -15.47 -14.45
CA GLY A 223 5.47 -14.54 -15.43
C GLY A 223 4.37 -13.62 -14.89
N TYR A 224 4.07 -13.67 -13.60
CA TYR A 224 3.12 -12.75 -12.98
C TYR A 224 3.71 -11.36 -12.77
N LEU A 225 2.90 -10.33 -12.95
CA LEU A 225 3.19 -9.03 -12.36
C LEU A 225 2.76 -9.06 -10.90
N VAL A 226 3.72 -9.00 -10.00
CA VAL A 226 3.46 -8.97 -8.56
C VAL A 226 3.69 -7.56 -8.05
N ILE A 227 2.67 -6.95 -7.48
CA ILE A 227 2.73 -5.61 -6.86
C ILE A 227 2.66 -5.80 -5.34
N THR A 228 3.50 -5.10 -4.60
CA THR A 228 3.51 -5.17 -3.14
C THR A 228 4.02 -3.87 -2.52
N THR A 229 3.92 -3.77 -1.19
CA THR A 229 4.48 -2.64 -0.45
C THR A 229 5.61 -3.08 0.48
N MET A 230 6.46 -2.13 0.88
CA MET A 230 7.53 -2.36 1.85
C MET A 230 7.86 -1.09 2.63
N LEU A 231 8.15 -1.21 3.92
CA LEU A 231 8.66 -0.10 4.73
C LEU A 231 10.15 0.11 4.44
N ALA A 232 10.51 1.30 3.97
CA ALA A 232 11.89 1.71 3.74
C ALA A 232 11.98 3.24 3.68
N GLU A 233 13.21 3.78 3.76
CA GLU A 233 13.48 5.21 3.74
C GLU A 233 13.82 5.74 2.34
N ASP A 234 14.28 4.85 1.43
CA ASP A 234 14.60 5.14 0.04
C ASP A 234 14.60 3.87 -0.82
N VAL A 235 14.91 4.00 -2.11
CA VAL A 235 15.00 2.87 -3.05
C VAL A 235 16.17 1.94 -2.71
N VAL A 236 17.31 2.48 -2.32
CA VAL A 236 18.51 1.67 -2.00
C VAL A 236 18.26 0.82 -0.77
N GLN A 237 17.67 1.41 0.27
CA GLN A 237 17.28 0.69 1.48
C GLN A 237 16.23 -0.39 1.19
N THR A 238 15.25 -0.10 0.31
CA THR A 238 14.26 -1.10 -0.11
C THR A 238 14.93 -2.34 -0.69
N VAL A 239 15.87 -2.15 -1.62
CA VAL A 239 16.63 -3.24 -2.26
C VAL A 239 17.51 -3.98 -1.24
N THR A 240 18.19 -3.24 -0.38
CA THR A 240 19.08 -3.80 0.65
C THR A 240 18.30 -4.65 1.65
N ARG A 241 17.15 -4.17 2.13
CA ARG A 241 16.27 -4.93 3.05
C ARG A 241 15.71 -6.19 2.37
N LEU A 242 15.25 -6.07 1.13
CA LEU A 242 14.76 -7.23 0.39
C LEU A 242 15.87 -8.29 0.23
N ASN A 243 17.08 -7.85 -0.12
CA ASN A 243 18.24 -8.75 -0.19
C ASN A 243 18.59 -9.39 1.16
N ALA A 244 18.50 -8.63 2.26
CA ALA A 244 18.74 -9.15 3.60
C ALA A 244 17.75 -10.27 3.96
N LEU A 245 16.45 -10.06 3.73
CA LEU A 245 15.41 -11.06 3.96
C LEU A 245 15.66 -12.35 3.16
N LEU A 246 16.07 -12.22 1.89
CA LEU A 246 16.37 -13.37 1.04
C LEU A 246 17.64 -14.14 1.48
N ASN A 247 18.60 -13.45 2.08
CA ASN A 247 19.86 -14.04 2.52
C ASN A 247 19.71 -15.01 3.69
N GLU A 248 18.69 -14.86 4.52
CA GLU A 248 18.50 -15.63 5.75
C GLU A 248 18.53 -17.16 5.51
N ARG A 249 17.99 -17.62 4.38
CA ARG A 249 17.93 -19.06 4.02
C ARG A 249 18.73 -19.45 2.79
N ARG A 250 19.08 -18.51 1.91
CA ARG A 250 19.61 -18.84 0.58
C ARG A 250 21.07 -18.55 0.39
N GLY A 251 21.66 -17.77 1.27
CA GLY A 251 23.01 -17.24 1.12
C GLY A 251 23.12 -16.11 0.09
N PRO A 252 24.17 -15.27 0.21
CA PRO A 252 24.24 -13.98 -0.47
C PRO A 252 24.24 -14.06 -2.01
N GLY A 253 24.89 -15.05 -2.60
CA GLY A 253 24.94 -15.19 -4.06
C GLY A 253 23.59 -15.53 -4.68
N ASN A 254 22.86 -16.47 -4.10
CA ASN A 254 21.54 -16.87 -4.58
C ASN A 254 20.50 -15.78 -4.37
N ALA A 255 20.54 -15.07 -3.24
CA ALA A 255 19.64 -13.95 -2.96
C ALA A 255 19.80 -12.82 -3.98
N ARG A 256 21.03 -12.44 -4.30
CA ARG A 256 21.33 -11.40 -5.31
C ARG A 256 20.88 -11.80 -6.71
N ALA A 257 21.08 -13.06 -7.08
CA ALA A 257 20.60 -13.56 -8.37
C ALA A 257 19.08 -13.49 -8.48
N LEU A 258 18.37 -13.97 -7.45
CA LEU A 258 16.90 -13.88 -7.38
C LEU A 258 16.41 -12.45 -7.46
N LEU A 259 17.03 -11.55 -6.71
CA LEU A 259 16.71 -10.14 -6.71
C LEU A 259 16.90 -9.52 -8.09
N ALA A 260 18.08 -9.75 -8.70
CA ALA A 260 18.41 -9.20 -10.00
C ALA A 260 17.49 -9.70 -11.12
N ASP A 261 17.00 -10.93 -11.04
CA ASP A 261 16.16 -11.52 -12.06
C ASP A 261 14.67 -11.25 -11.85
N GLY A 262 14.22 -11.25 -10.58
CA GLY A 262 12.81 -11.14 -10.23
C GLY A 262 12.31 -9.72 -10.01
N LEU A 263 13.16 -8.77 -9.61
CA LEU A 263 12.75 -7.39 -9.37
C LEU A 263 12.48 -6.69 -10.70
N LEU A 264 11.27 -6.12 -10.83
CA LEU A 264 10.86 -5.29 -11.97
C LEU A 264 11.12 -3.82 -11.71
N GLY A 265 10.87 -3.35 -10.48
CA GLY A 265 11.08 -1.95 -10.13
C GLY A 265 10.69 -1.63 -8.70
N VAL A 266 11.11 -0.45 -8.27
CA VAL A 266 10.78 0.15 -6.98
C VAL A 266 10.33 1.57 -7.19
N LEU A 267 9.18 1.93 -6.63
CA LEU A 267 8.72 3.29 -6.45
C LEU A 267 8.76 3.61 -4.97
N HIS A 268 9.74 4.41 -4.56
CA HIS A 268 9.75 4.95 -3.21
C HIS A 268 8.95 6.25 -3.15
N GLN A 269 8.22 6.46 -2.08
CA GLN A 269 7.41 7.64 -1.87
C GLN A 269 7.43 8.14 -0.43
N GLN A 270 7.45 9.45 -0.29
CA GLN A 270 7.33 10.13 0.99
C GLN A 270 6.41 11.34 0.88
N MET A 271 5.69 11.64 1.96
CA MET A 271 4.90 12.85 2.09
C MET A 271 5.77 13.91 2.75
N VAL A 272 6.05 14.99 2.02
CA VAL A 272 6.86 16.13 2.50
C VAL A 272 5.95 17.33 2.72
N GLY A 273 6.18 18.06 3.80
CA GLY A 273 5.32 19.16 4.22
C GLY A 273 4.44 18.75 5.42
N GLY A 274 3.83 19.69 6.05
CA GLY A 274 3.11 19.44 7.30
C GLY A 274 2.27 20.65 7.70
N VAL A 275 2.20 20.98 8.95
CA VAL A 275 1.26 21.86 9.68
C VAL A 275 0.83 23.16 8.98
N ARG A 276 1.55 23.68 7.97
CA ARG A 276 1.24 24.96 7.30
C ARG A 276 1.14 24.90 5.76
N GLN A 277 1.48 23.76 5.14
CA GLN A 277 1.40 23.58 3.67
C GLN A 277 0.76 22.23 3.36
N ALA A 278 0.00 22.17 2.27
CA ALA A 278 -0.54 20.90 1.80
C ALA A 278 0.60 19.88 1.60
N PRO A 279 0.47 18.65 2.08
CA PRO A 279 1.49 17.63 1.94
C PRO A 279 1.74 17.37 0.45
N LYS A 280 3.02 17.35 0.05
CA LYS A 280 3.48 17.07 -1.31
C LYS A 280 4.05 15.67 -1.36
N LEU A 281 3.67 14.91 -2.37
CA LEU A 281 4.27 13.60 -2.63
C LEU A 281 5.62 13.79 -3.34
N GLU A 282 6.69 13.27 -2.75
CA GLU A 282 8.01 13.13 -3.38
C GLU A 282 8.27 11.66 -3.66
N THR A 283 8.90 11.38 -4.82
CA THR A 283 9.07 10.00 -5.30
C THR A 283 10.45 9.79 -5.88
N GLU A 284 11.02 8.60 -5.62
CA GLU A 284 12.17 8.05 -6.33
C GLU A 284 11.74 6.79 -7.10
N PHE A 285 12.35 6.55 -8.26
CA PHE A 285 11.94 5.48 -9.14
C PHE A 285 13.12 4.71 -9.71
N LEU A 286 13.11 3.40 -9.56
CA LEU A 286 14.03 2.48 -10.19
C LEU A 286 13.24 1.47 -11.03
N PHE A 287 13.60 1.30 -12.30
CA PHE A 287 12.91 0.39 -13.19
C PHE A 287 13.91 -0.51 -13.93
N LEU A 288 13.68 -1.83 -13.88
CA LEU A 288 14.65 -2.82 -14.31
C LEU A 288 14.30 -3.53 -15.63
N LYS A 289 13.15 -3.21 -16.23
CA LYS A 289 12.87 -3.71 -17.57
C LYS A 289 13.87 -3.11 -18.56
N ASP A 290 14.56 -3.96 -19.31
CA ASP A 290 15.57 -3.56 -20.29
C ASP A 290 16.75 -2.74 -19.68
N ALA A 291 17.11 -3.02 -18.41
CA ALA A 291 18.17 -2.35 -17.67
C ALA A 291 19.29 -3.35 -17.25
N PRO A 292 20.08 -3.90 -18.18
CA PRO A 292 21.08 -4.93 -17.86
C PRO A 292 22.19 -4.44 -16.94
N ALA A 293 22.57 -3.16 -17.03
CA ALA A 293 23.56 -2.55 -16.15
C ALA A 293 23.09 -2.56 -14.69
N THR A 294 21.85 -2.12 -14.44
CA THR A 294 21.25 -2.13 -13.10
C THR A 294 21.15 -3.55 -12.54
N ARG A 295 20.77 -4.54 -13.36
CA ARG A 295 20.74 -5.93 -12.95
C ARG A 295 22.13 -6.48 -12.60
N SER A 296 23.18 -6.02 -13.28
CA SER A 296 24.58 -6.36 -12.95
C SER A 296 24.96 -5.82 -11.56
N VAL A 297 24.63 -4.56 -11.26
CA VAL A 297 24.83 -3.95 -9.94
C VAL A 297 24.15 -4.78 -8.84
N LEU A 298 22.91 -5.21 -9.06
CA LEU A 298 22.19 -6.07 -8.10
C LEU A 298 22.89 -7.42 -7.88
N ARG A 299 23.38 -8.07 -8.95
CA ARG A 299 24.11 -9.36 -8.84
C ARG A 299 25.44 -9.22 -8.09
N GLN A 300 26.14 -8.12 -8.28
CA GLN A 300 27.40 -7.81 -7.58
C GLN A 300 27.16 -7.45 -6.09
N GLY A 301 25.95 -6.97 -5.76
CA GLY A 301 25.60 -6.53 -4.42
C GLY A 301 26.11 -5.12 -4.10
N GLU A 302 26.44 -4.36 -5.12
CA GLU A 302 26.94 -2.96 -5.01
C GLU A 302 25.76 -1.99 -4.96
N PHE A 303 24.86 -2.18 -4.00
CA PHE A 303 23.57 -1.45 -3.95
C PHE A 303 23.71 0.06 -3.83
N GLU A 304 24.83 0.57 -3.32
CA GLU A 304 25.13 2.01 -3.26
C GLU A 304 25.20 2.65 -4.66
N LEU A 305 25.64 1.90 -5.67
CA LEU A 305 25.67 2.36 -7.06
C LEU A 305 24.29 2.59 -7.66
N LEU A 306 23.23 2.03 -7.05
CA LEU A 306 21.85 2.27 -7.47
C LEU A 306 21.47 3.74 -7.39
N THR A 307 22.05 4.53 -6.49
CA THR A 307 21.81 5.98 -6.40
C THR A 307 22.16 6.67 -7.73
N THR A 308 23.27 6.31 -8.33
CA THR A 308 23.69 6.87 -9.64
C THR A 308 22.75 6.41 -10.75
N GLU A 309 22.35 5.16 -10.73
CA GLU A 309 21.44 4.58 -11.72
C GLU A 309 20.03 5.20 -11.63
N ILE A 310 19.50 5.39 -10.42
CA ILE A 310 18.23 6.10 -10.19
C ILE A 310 18.28 7.50 -10.80
N ARG A 311 19.32 8.27 -10.48
CA ARG A 311 19.50 9.63 -11.05
C ARG A 311 19.56 9.61 -12.58
N ARG A 312 20.30 8.67 -13.15
CA ARG A 312 20.40 8.49 -14.60
C ARG A 312 19.04 8.20 -15.24
N GLN A 313 18.27 7.27 -14.66
CA GLN A 313 16.94 6.93 -15.16
C GLN A 313 15.97 8.11 -15.02
N MET A 314 15.97 8.81 -13.89
CA MET A 314 15.13 9.98 -13.66
C MET A 314 15.42 11.09 -14.67
N THR A 315 16.70 11.40 -14.91
CA THR A 315 17.11 12.41 -15.90
C THR A 315 16.69 12.02 -17.32
N GLY A 316 16.87 10.76 -17.71
CA GLY A 316 16.42 10.23 -19.00
C GLY A 316 14.92 10.35 -19.21
N MET A 317 14.13 10.02 -18.20
CA MET A 317 12.66 10.09 -18.24
C MET A 317 12.14 11.55 -18.34
N ILE A 318 12.82 12.50 -17.71
CA ILE A 318 12.50 13.95 -17.84
C ILE A 318 12.79 14.43 -19.27
N GLY A 319 13.91 14.02 -19.84
CA GLY A 319 14.29 14.35 -21.24
C GLY A 319 13.28 13.80 -22.26
N GLU A 320 12.86 12.53 -22.11
CA GLU A 320 11.83 11.91 -22.96
C GLU A 320 10.50 12.69 -22.88
N HIS A 321 10.12 13.16 -21.70
CA HIS A 321 8.89 13.94 -21.50
C HIS A 321 8.93 15.31 -22.19
N ALA A 322 10.06 16.00 -22.13
CA ALA A 322 10.26 17.29 -22.80
C ALA A 322 10.21 17.15 -24.32
N THR A 323 10.79 16.07 -24.87
CA THR A 323 10.78 15.80 -26.31
C THR A 323 9.38 15.41 -26.80
N ALA A 324 8.66 14.55 -26.06
CA ALA A 324 7.30 14.16 -26.42
C ALA A 324 6.32 15.35 -26.43
N ARG A 325 6.49 16.31 -25.53
CA ARG A 325 5.66 17.52 -25.46
C ARG A 325 5.93 18.49 -26.62
N ARG A 326 7.14 18.48 -27.19
CA ARG A 326 7.50 19.31 -28.39
C ARG A 326 7.01 18.72 -29.71
N LEU A 327 6.73 17.41 -29.73
CA LEU A 327 6.28 16.67 -30.91
C LEU A 327 4.76 16.43 -30.96
N ALA A 328 4.02 16.79 -29.89
CA ALA A 328 2.56 16.76 -29.91
C ALA A 328 2.08 17.98 -30.76
N PRO A 329 1.33 17.78 -31.87
CA PRO A 329 0.69 18.89 -32.55
C PRO A 329 -0.41 19.48 -31.64
N ASP A 330 -0.56 20.82 -31.71
CA ASP A 330 -1.62 21.60 -31.04
C ASP A 330 -3.01 21.14 -31.45
#